data_aa382d555cc5614d737a4ffc613ef9b0
#
_entry.id   aa382d555cc5614d737a4ffc613ef9b0
#
_cell.length_a   1.000
_cell.length_b   1.000
_cell.length_c   1.000
_cell.angle_alpha   90.00
_cell.angle_beta   90.00
_cell.angle_gamma   90.00
#
_symmetry.space_group_name_H-M   'P 1'
#
loop_
_entity.id
_entity.type
_entity.pdbx_description
1 polymer ?
#
loop_
_entity_poly.entity_id
_entity_poly.type
_entity_poly.pdbx_seq_one_letter_code
_entity_poly.pdbx_strand_id
1 'polypeptide(L)'
;MKDETIAIHGGYTTDPTTHAVTAPIYQTVAYEFDDAQHGADLFDLAVPGNIYSRIMNPTCDVLEQRVAALEGGVGALAVSAGSAAINYAILNLASAGDNIVAVPQLYGGTYTLFAHMLPSQGIDVRFAADDSVAALEALIDERTKAVFLETIGNPAGNIVDLAAVAKMARSHGVATIADNTVASPALLKPIEHGIDIVVHSLTKYMGGHGTTLGGIIVDSGQFPWAEHADRYPGLNTPEPSYHGVVYTEAFGPAAYIGRARTVPLRNTGAALSPFNAFQLLQGIETLNLRMERHCANTQAVAEYLHSHANVEWVSYAGLSDHPHHALAQQYMGGKASGILTFGVKGGFDAGVKFYDALQLFKRLVNIGDAKSLACHPASTTHRQLTEDEQRAVGVAPEAIRLSVGIEHIDDIIEDLNHALAS
;
A
#
# COMPACT_ATOMS: atom_id res chain seq x y z
N MET A 1 6.38 22.13 3.93
CA MET A 1 5.25 22.10 4.89
C MET A 1 5.39 20.84 5.74
N LYS A 2 4.76 20.77 6.92
CA LYS A 2 4.66 19.56 7.73
C LYS A 2 3.52 18.67 7.21
N ASP A 3 3.55 17.39 7.54
CA ASP A 3 2.63 16.40 6.97
C ASP A 3 1.16 16.70 7.22
N GLU A 4 0.82 17.18 8.43
CA GLU A 4 -0.54 17.57 8.76
C GLU A 4 -1.05 18.71 7.86
N THR A 5 -0.16 19.62 7.50
CA THR A 5 -0.48 20.73 6.58
C THR A 5 -0.56 20.24 5.13
N ILE A 6 0.33 19.33 4.72
CA ILE A 6 0.29 18.71 3.38
C ILE A 6 -0.99 17.88 3.22
N ALA A 7 -1.40 17.13 4.25
CA ALA A 7 -2.63 16.34 4.22
C ALA A 7 -3.87 17.17 3.92
N ILE A 8 -3.89 18.43 4.33
CA ILE A 8 -5.02 19.36 4.12
C ILE A 8 -4.87 20.17 2.82
N HIS A 9 -3.68 20.70 2.55
CA HIS A 9 -3.46 21.70 1.49
C HIS A 9 -2.66 21.19 0.28
N GLY A 10 -1.99 20.02 0.40
CA GLY A 10 -1.14 19.52 -0.67
C GLY A 10 -1.90 19.25 -1.97
N GLY A 11 -1.28 19.62 -3.10
CA GLY A 11 -1.79 19.33 -4.44
C GLY A 11 -2.99 20.16 -4.89
N TYR A 12 -3.50 21.10 -4.09
CA TYR A 12 -4.62 21.95 -4.49
C TYR A 12 -4.35 23.43 -4.23
N THR A 13 -4.66 24.23 -5.23
CA THR A 13 -4.77 25.69 -5.11
C THR A 13 -6.22 26.07 -5.37
N THR A 14 -6.70 27.13 -4.71
CA THR A 14 -8.06 27.64 -4.89
C THR A 14 -8.38 27.82 -6.37
N ASP A 15 -9.52 27.26 -6.81
CA ASP A 15 -9.96 27.33 -8.21
C ASP A 15 -10.04 28.79 -8.68
N PRO A 16 -9.33 29.15 -9.77
CA PRO A 16 -9.24 30.56 -10.19
C PRO A 16 -10.54 31.13 -10.73
N THR A 17 -11.49 30.30 -11.15
CA THR A 17 -12.75 30.71 -11.75
C THR A 17 -13.87 30.85 -10.73
N THR A 18 -14.00 29.84 -9.84
CA THR A 18 -15.10 29.75 -8.88
C THR A 18 -14.68 30.16 -7.46
N HIS A 19 -13.38 30.26 -7.19
CA HIS A 19 -12.79 30.45 -5.87
C HIS A 19 -13.16 29.36 -4.86
N ALA A 20 -13.47 28.14 -5.35
CA ALA A 20 -13.75 26.99 -4.50
C ALA A 20 -12.53 26.63 -3.67
N VAL A 21 -12.72 26.51 -2.33
CA VAL A 21 -11.66 26.15 -1.39
C VAL A 21 -11.40 24.64 -1.37
N THR A 22 -12.45 23.83 -1.56
CA THR A 22 -12.36 22.38 -1.67
C THR A 22 -12.22 22.00 -3.15
N ALA A 23 -11.39 21.00 -3.46
CA ALA A 23 -11.22 20.50 -4.82
C ALA A 23 -12.57 20.08 -5.43
N PRO A 24 -12.99 20.64 -6.57
CA PRO A 24 -14.23 20.26 -7.24
C PRO A 24 -14.19 18.82 -7.76
N ILE A 25 -15.37 18.18 -7.84
CA ILE A 25 -15.50 16.87 -8.49
C ILE A 25 -15.72 17.07 -9.98
N TYR A 26 -14.70 16.81 -10.80
CA TYR A 26 -14.79 16.85 -12.25
C TYR A 26 -15.34 15.52 -12.79
N GLN A 27 -16.65 15.34 -12.68
CA GLN A 27 -17.35 14.13 -13.12
C GLN A 27 -17.62 14.18 -14.64
N THR A 28 -16.54 14.10 -15.41
CA THR A 28 -16.57 14.08 -16.87
C THR A 28 -15.68 12.99 -17.44
N VAL A 29 -15.95 12.52 -18.63
CA VAL A 29 -15.16 11.50 -19.33
C VAL A 29 -14.11 12.13 -20.23
N ALA A 30 -14.46 13.22 -20.95
CA ALA A 30 -13.62 13.82 -21.98
C ALA A 30 -13.57 15.35 -21.81
N TYR A 31 -12.57 15.94 -22.42
CA TYR A 31 -12.31 17.37 -22.40
C TYR A 31 -12.23 17.90 -23.84
N GLU A 32 -12.76 19.09 -24.07
CA GLU A 32 -12.72 19.76 -25.39
C GLU A 32 -11.32 20.33 -25.64
N PHE A 33 -10.88 20.26 -26.90
CA PHE A 33 -9.64 20.91 -27.34
C PHE A 33 -9.98 22.27 -27.92
N ASP A 34 -9.08 23.23 -27.78
CA ASP A 34 -9.27 24.57 -28.36
C ASP A 34 -9.28 24.50 -29.91
N ASP A 35 -8.40 23.65 -30.47
CA ASP A 35 -8.30 23.36 -31.89
C ASP A 35 -7.58 22.02 -32.15
N ALA A 36 -7.38 21.69 -33.45
CA ALA A 36 -6.71 20.45 -33.83
C ALA A 36 -5.23 20.40 -33.41
N GLN A 37 -4.56 21.55 -33.38
CA GLN A 37 -3.15 21.63 -32.97
C GLN A 37 -3.02 21.42 -31.47
N HIS A 38 -3.87 22.06 -30.66
CA HIS A 38 -3.92 21.83 -29.22
C HIS A 38 -4.15 20.33 -28.91
N GLY A 39 -5.08 19.69 -29.64
CA GLY A 39 -5.27 18.23 -29.50
C GLY A 39 -4.02 17.43 -29.82
N ALA A 40 -3.33 17.75 -30.91
CA ALA A 40 -2.06 17.08 -31.26
C ALA A 40 -0.98 17.27 -30.20
N ASP A 41 -0.78 18.49 -29.71
CA ASP A 41 0.24 18.82 -28.70
C ASP A 41 -0.01 18.09 -27.37
N LEU A 42 -1.27 17.90 -26.97
CA LEU A 42 -1.64 17.10 -25.80
C LEU A 42 -1.28 15.62 -25.98
N PHE A 43 -1.57 15.02 -27.15
CA PHE A 43 -1.24 13.64 -27.43
C PHE A 43 0.25 13.40 -27.58
N ASP A 44 0.99 14.39 -28.08
CA ASP A 44 2.45 14.35 -28.20
C ASP A 44 3.17 14.67 -26.88
N LEU A 45 2.42 14.96 -25.80
CA LEU A 45 2.95 15.39 -24.50
C LEU A 45 3.77 16.68 -24.55
N ALA A 46 3.55 17.50 -25.58
CA ALA A 46 4.24 18.79 -25.76
C ALA A 46 3.69 19.87 -24.82
N VAL A 47 2.43 19.76 -24.42
CA VAL A 47 1.78 20.67 -23.46
C VAL A 47 1.04 19.85 -22.38
N PRO A 48 0.96 20.36 -21.13
CA PRO A 48 0.14 19.75 -20.10
C PRO A 48 -1.34 20.03 -20.34
N GLY A 49 -2.23 19.08 -20.01
CA GLY A 49 -3.68 19.29 -20.09
C GLY A 49 -4.47 18.01 -19.93
N ASN A 50 -5.78 18.13 -20.01
CA ASN A 50 -6.71 17.02 -19.86
C ASN A 50 -7.21 16.54 -21.23
N ILE A 51 -7.22 15.23 -21.44
CA ILE A 51 -7.71 14.57 -22.65
C ILE A 51 -8.93 13.70 -22.31
N TYR A 52 -8.75 12.79 -21.37
CA TYR A 52 -9.72 11.76 -21.05
C TYR A 52 -9.52 11.27 -19.61
N SER A 53 -10.61 11.17 -18.83
CA SER A 53 -10.55 10.89 -17.38
C SER A 53 -9.94 9.54 -17.00
N ARG A 54 -9.83 8.58 -17.93
CA ARG A 54 -9.07 7.32 -17.67
C ARG A 54 -7.58 7.58 -17.48
N ILE A 55 -7.03 8.61 -18.14
CA ILE A 55 -5.60 8.91 -18.12
C ILE A 55 -5.30 10.01 -17.11
N MET A 56 -6.14 11.05 -17.07
CA MET A 56 -5.99 12.23 -16.23
C MET A 56 -7.34 12.87 -15.92
N ASN A 57 -7.53 13.29 -14.68
CA ASN A 57 -8.74 13.98 -14.22
C ASN A 57 -8.33 14.97 -13.13
N PRO A 58 -8.79 16.23 -13.13
CA PRO A 58 -8.32 17.25 -12.18
C PRO A 58 -8.56 16.89 -10.71
N THR A 59 -9.64 16.19 -10.37
CA THR A 59 -9.88 15.72 -8.99
C THR A 59 -8.91 14.61 -8.58
N CYS A 60 -8.63 13.68 -9.49
CA CYS A 60 -7.64 12.62 -9.27
C CYS A 60 -6.23 13.21 -9.18
N ASP A 61 -5.91 14.23 -9.97
CA ASP A 61 -4.62 14.90 -9.95
C ASP A 61 -4.33 15.55 -8.59
N VAL A 62 -5.32 16.21 -7.97
CA VAL A 62 -5.16 16.72 -6.59
C VAL A 62 -4.81 15.61 -5.60
N LEU A 63 -5.46 14.44 -5.71
CA LEU A 63 -5.16 13.29 -4.88
C LEU A 63 -3.73 12.76 -5.13
N GLU A 64 -3.34 12.64 -6.39
CA GLU A 64 -2.01 12.19 -6.81
C GLU A 64 -0.92 13.11 -6.26
N GLN A 65 -1.05 14.43 -6.45
CA GLN A 65 -0.10 15.43 -5.95
C GLN A 65 -0.02 15.44 -4.42
N ARG A 66 -1.16 15.31 -3.72
CA ARG A 66 -1.21 15.28 -2.25
C ARG A 66 -0.48 14.06 -1.70
N VAL A 67 -0.74 12.88 -2.23
CA VAL A 67 -0.09 11.65 -1.75
C VAL A 67 1.39 11.62 -2.14
N ALA A 68 1.75 12.07 -3.34
CA ALA A 68 3.16 12.24 -3.72
C ALA A 68 3.90 13.15 -2.73
N ALA A 69 3.31 14.29 -2.36
CA ALA A 69 3.91 15.21 -1.39
C ALA A 69 4.01 14.61 0.03
N LEU A 70 3.03 13.80 0.46
CA LEU A 70 3.05 13.12 1.75
C LEU A 70 4.14 12.05 1.83
N GLU A 71 4.35 11.29 0.75
CA GLU A 71 5.41 10.27 0.67
C GLU A 71 6.79 10.85 0.33
N GLY A 72 6.85 12.08 -0.18
CA GLY A 72 8.10 12.70 -0.64
C GLY A 72 8.51 12.27 -2.05
N GLY A 73 7.56 11.83 -2.88
CA GLY A 73 7.78 11.42 -4.27
C GLY A 73 7.72 12.57 -5.27
N VAL A 74 8.21 12.32 -6.49
CA VAL A 74 8.17 13.27 -7.61
C VAL A 74 6.84 13.27 -8.35
N GLY A 75 6.05 12.20 -8.20
CA GLY A 75 4.74 12.05 -8.82
C GLY A 75 4.03 10.79 -8.36
N ALA A 76 2.72 10.75 -8.60
CA ALA A 76 1.89 9.61 -8.26
C ALA A 76 0.87 9.30 -9.35
N LEU A 77 0.29 8.09 -9.29
CA LEU A 77 -0.74 7.61 -10.19
C LEU A 77 -1.85 6.93 -9.39
N ALA A 78 -3.02 7.53 -9.35
CA ALA A 78 -4.20 6.97 -8.72
C ALA A 78 -4.88 5.94 -9.64
N VAL A 79 -5.27 4.82 -9.05
CA VAL A 79 -5.92 3.69 -9.72
C VAL A 79 -7.08 3.16 -8.90
N SER A 80 -7.91 2.30 -9.49
CA SER A 80 -9.18 1.85 -8.91
C SER A 80 -9.08 1.05 -7.60
N ALA A 81 -7.93 0.42 -7.32
CA ALA A 81 -7.72 -0.40 -6.13
C ALA A 81 -6.22 -0.60 -5.84
N GLY A 82 -5.87 -0.97 -4.58
CA GLY A 82 -4.50 -1.32 -4.20
C GLY A 82 -3.92 -2.45 -5.03
N SER A 83 -4.70 -3.49 -5.33
CA SER A 83 -4.25 -4.60 -6.20
C SER A 83 -3.92 -4.14 -7.61
N ALA A 84 -4.65 -3.15 -8.16
CA ALA A 84 -4.31 -2.54 -9.45
C ALA A 84 -3.00 -1.75 -9.36
N ALA A 85 -2.77 -1.04 -8.25
CA ALA A 85 -1.50 -0.32 -8.02
C ALA A 85 -0.31 -1.29 -8.00
N ILE A 86 -0.40 -2.39 -7.25
CA ILE A 86 0.65 -3.42 -7.19
C ILE A 86 0.89 -4.03 -8.57
N ASN A 87 -0.18 -4.45 -9.25
CA ASN A 87 -0.07 -5.06 -10.57
C ASN A 87 0.57 -4.11 -11.59
N TYR A 88 0.15 -2.84 -11.63
CA TYR A 88 0.72 -1.86 -12.53
C TYR A 88 2.15 -1.47 -12.18
N ALA A 89 2.48 -1.42 -10.88
CA ALA A 89 3.86 -1.17 -10.46
C ALA A 89 4.82 -2.23 -11.01
N ILE A 90 4.40 -3.49 -11.04
CA ILE A 90 5.21 -4.59 -11.55
C ILE A 90 5.20 -4.61 -13.08
N LEU A 91 4.03 -4.56 -13.73
CA LEU A 91 3.92 -4.59 -15.20
C LEU A 91 4.58 -3.37 -15.87
N ASN A 92 4.82 -2.31 -15.12
CA ASN A 92 5.58 -1.16 -15.59
C ASN A 92 7.08 -1.45 -15.75
N LEU A 93 7.61 -2.47 -15.08
CA LEU A 93 9.03 -2.85 -15.09
C LEU A 93 9.28 -4.22 -15.73
N ALA A 94 8.41 -5.19 -15.48
CA ALA A 94 8.58 -6.59 -15.84
C ALA A 94 7.69 -7.01 -17.01
N SER A 95 8.20 -7.88 -17.85
CA SER A 95 7.54 -8.52 -18.98
C SER A 95 7.72 -10.03 -18.93
N ALA A 96 7.10 -10.77 -19.84
CA ALA A 96 7.30 -12.22 -19.94
C ALA A 96 8.79 -12.59 -20.10
N GLY A 97 9.26 -13.49 -19.26
CA GLY A 97 10.66 -13.90 -19.15
C GLY A 97 11.45 -13.22 -18.04
N ASP A 98 10.92 -12.14 -17.45
CA ASP A 98 11.50 -11.47 -16.29
C ASP A 98 11.05 -12.11 -14.98
N ASN A 99 11.70 -11.70 -13.88
CA ASN A 99 11.28 -12.06 -12.53
C ASN A 99 11.30 -10.89 -11.55
N ILE A 100 10.60 -11.07 -10.43
CA ILE A 100 10.70 -10.24 -9.25
C ILE A 100 11.02 -11.10 -8.03
N VAL A 101 11.64 -10.51 -7.03
CA VAL A 101 11.88 -11.12 -5.72
C VAL A 101 10.91 -10.51 -4.72
N ALA A 102 10.31 -11.31 -3.85
CA ALA A 102 9.34 -10.84 -2.87
C ALA A 102 9.60 -11.43 -1.48
N VAL A 103 9.30 -10.65 -0.43
CA VAL A 103 9.24 -11.18 0.94
C VAL A 103 8.11 -12.22 1.05
N PRO A 104 8.20 -13.20 1.96
CA PRO A 104 7.17 -14.25 2.07
C PRO A 104 5.88 -13.78 2.75
N GLN A 105 5.96 -12.79 3.67
CA GLN A 105 4.81 -12.28 4.41
C GLN A 105 4.13 -11.16 3.61
N LEU A 106 3.10 -11.53 2.86
CA LEU A 106 2.33 -10.61 2.03
C LEU A 106 0.83 -10.72 2.32
N TYR A 107 0.11 -9.65 2.05
CA TYR A 107 -1.34 -9.68 1.97
C TYR A 107 -1.81 -10.79 1.02
N GLY A 108 -2.82 -11.57 1.43
CA GLY A 108 -3.26 -12.74 0.67
C GLY A 108 -3.60 -12.48 -0.79
N GLY A 109 -4.18 -11.30 -1.12
CA GLY A 109 -4.44 -10.90 -2.50
C GLY A 109 -3.16 -10.65 -3.32
N THR A 110 -2.14 -10.08 -2.69
CA THR A 110 -0.81 -9.88 -3.29
C THR A 110 -0.11 -11.22 -3.51
N TYR A 111 -0.17 -12.12 -2.51
CA TYR A 111 0.36 -13.47 -2.65
C TYR A 111 -0.28 -14.22 -3.83
N THR A 112 -1.61 -14.18 -3.94
CA THR A 112 -2.33 -14.83 -5.05
C THR A 112 -1.97 -14.23 -6.41
N LEU A 113 -1.83 -12.90 -6.50
CA LEU A 113 -1.35 -12.22 -7.70
C LEU A 113 0.04 -12.74 -8.11
N PHE A 114 0.94 -12.86 -7.15
CA PHE A 114 2.33 -13.23 -7.36
C PHE A 114 2.51 -14.73 -7.62
N ALA A 115 1.83 -15.58 -6.88
CA ALA A 115 1.98 -17.03 -7.00
C ALA A 115 1.26 -17.61 -8.22
N HIS A 116 0.23 -16.95 -8.75
CA HIS A 116 -0.63 -17.53 -9.77
C HIS A 116 -0.82 -16.64 -11.00
N MET A 117 -1.10 -15.35 -10.85
CA MET A 117 -1.45 -14.49 -11.99
C MET A 117 -0.21 -14.03 -12.77
N LEU A 118 0.82 -13.52 -12.12
CA LEU A 118 2.05 -13.09 -12.80
C LEU A 118 2.75 -14.24 -13.51
N PRO A 119 2.88 -15.46 -12.92
CA PRO A 119 3.42 -16.62 -13.64
C PRO A 119 2.61 -17.00 -14.89
N SER A 120 1.28 -16.87 -14.87
CA SER A 120 0.45 -17.11 -16.06
C SER A 120 0.70 -16.08 -17.19
N GLN A 121 1.27 -14.92 -16.86
CA GLN A 121 1.69 -13.88 -17.79
C GLN A 121 3.19 -14.00 -18.18
N GLY A 122 3.87 -15.05 -17.68
CA GLY A 122 5.28 -15.31 -17.95
C GLY A 122 6.26 -14.55 -17.07
N ILE A 123 5.80 -13.89 -16.01
CA ILE A 123 6.65 -13.21 -15.02
C ILE A 123 6.82 -14.14 -13.82
N ASP A 124 8.06 -14.57 -13.56
CA ASP A 124 8.38 -15.42 -12.42
C ASP A 124 8.40 -14.61 -11.13
N VAL A 125 7.92 -15.19 -10.02
CA VAL A 125 7.99 -14.55 -8.69
C VAL A 125 8.73 -15.48 -7.73
N ARG A 126 9.84 -15.00 -7.18
CA ARG A 126 10.69 -15.71 -6.25
C ARG A 126 10.44 -15.22 -4.83
N PHE A 127 9.78 -16.03 -4.04
CA PHE A 127 9.56 -15.74 -2.62
C PHE A 127 10.82 -16.11 -1.83
N ALA A 128 11.31 -15.15 -1.03
CA ALA A 128 12.41 -15.41 -0.10
C ALA A 128 11.97 -16.33 1.03
N ALA A 129 12.93 -16.99 1.68
CA ALA A 129 12.64 -17.86 2.83
C ALA A 129 12.18 -17.05 4.06
N ASP A 130 12.70 -15.83 4.20
CA ASP A 130 12.36 -14.85 5.23
C ASP A 130 12.58 -13.43 4.69
N ASP A 131 12.37 -12.40 5.51
CA ASP A 131 12.51 -10.99 5.14
C ASP A 131 13.95 -10.43 5.33
N SER A 132 14.93 -11.31 5.55
CA SER A 132 16.34 -10.90 5.66
C SER A 132 16.92 -10.47 4.32
N VAL A 133 17.84 -9.51 4.37
CA VAL A 133 18.57 -9.04 3.18
C VAL A 133 19.27 -10.20 2.46
N ALA A 134 19.88 -11.14 3.18
CA ALA A 134 20.60 -12.26 2.59
C ALA A 134 19.67 -13.22 1.82
N ALA A 135 18.45 -13.48 2.36
CA ALA A 135 17.47 -14.33 1.71
C ALA A 135 16.93 -13.70 0.41
N LEU A 136 16.71 -12.39 0.41
CA LEU A 136 16.29 -11.64 -0.78
C LEU A 136 17.39 -11.56 -1.83
N GLU A 137 18.62 -11.22 -1.41
CA GLU A 137 19.79 -11.08 -2.30
C GLU A 137 20.13 -12.37 -3.06
N ALA A 138 20.01 -13.51 -2.39
CA ALA A 138 20.28 -14.82 -2.98
C ALA A 138 19.38 -15.19 -4.17
N LEU A 139 18.24 -14.51 -4.33
CA LEU A 139 17.27 -14.74 -5.40
C LEU A 139 17.39 -13.76 -6.58
N ILE A 140 18.24 -12.74 -6.47
CA ILE A 140 18.44 -11.74 -7.52
C ILE A 140 19.30 -12.31 -8.64
N ASP A 141 18.86 -12.11 -9.88
CA ASP A 141 19.63 -12.39 -11.08
C ASP A 141 19.54 -11.26 -12.12
N GLU A 142 20.04 -11.49 -13.32
CA GLU A 142 20.07 -10.50 -14.42
C GLU A 142 18.66 -10.13 -14.92
N ARG A 143 17.67 -11.01 -14.74
CA ARG A 143 16.27 -10.80 -15.15
C ARG A 143 15.40 -10.22 -14.04
N THR A 144 15.94 -10.05 -12.83
CA THR A 144 15.19 -9.49 -11.70
C THR A 144 14.92 -8.00 -11.93
N LYS A 145 13.65 -7.61 -11.94
CA LYS A 145 13.20 -6.22 -12.19
C LYS A 145 12.87 -5.46 -10.92
N ALA A 146 12.44 -6.14 -9.88
CA ALA A 146 12.11 -5.49 -8.61
C ALA A 146 12.29 -6.43 -7.41
N VAL A 147 12.54 -5.82 -6.25
CA VAL A 147 12.33 -6.43 -4.93
C VAL A 147 11.05 -5.83 -4.36
N PHE A 148 10.06 -6.68 -4.07
CA PHE A 148 8.76 -6.26 -3.50
C PHE A 148 8.67 -6.63 -2.02
N LEU A 149 8.16 -5.69 -1.21
CA LEU A 149 7.94 -5.89 0.22
C LEU A 149 6.71 -5.14 0.73
N GLU A 150 6.18 -5.54 1.89
CA GLU A 150 5.26 -4.76 2.69
C GLU A 150 6.03 -4.13 3.85
N THR A 151 5.81 -2.84 4.12
CA THR A 151 6.51 -2.13 5.22
C THR A 151 6.17 -2.70 6.58
N ILE A 152 4.91 -3.05 6.76
CA ILE A 152 4.37 -3.82 7.88
C ILE A 152 3.53 -4.95 7.30
N GLY A 153 3.94 -6.18 7.54
CA GLY A 153 3.25 -7.35 7.01
C GLY A 153 1.88 -7.59 7.67
N ASN A 154 0.93 -8.04 6.88
CA ASN A 154 -0.43 -8.36 7.32
C ASN A 154 -0.78 -9.82 6.98
N PRO A 155 -1.07 -10.71 7.97
CA PRO A 155 -1.40 -10.41 9.37
C PRO A 155 -0.23 -10.44 10.36
N ALA A 156 0.99 -10.76 9.94
CA ALA A 156 2.09 -11.08 10.85
C ALA A 156 2.57 -9.90 11.73
N GLY A 157 2.41 -8.65 11.25
CA GLY A 157 2.87 -7.46 11.96
C GLY A 157 4.40 -7.29 11.98
N ASN A 158 5.14 -8.08 11.16
CA ASN A 158 6.58 -7.94 10.99
C ASN A 158 6.92 -6.63 10.27
N ILE A 159 8.11 -6.10 10.56
CA ILE A 159 8.62 -4.85 9.96
C ILE A 159 9.90 -5.20 9.22
N VAL A 160 9.99 -4.83 7.94
CA VAL A 160 11.17 -5.06 7.11
C VAL A 160 12.18 -3.93 7.32
N ASP A 161 13.48 -4.25 7.35
CA ASP A 161 14.54 -3.24 7.35
C ASP A 161 14.69 -2.59 5.97
N LEU A 162 13.91 -1.52 5.75
CA LEU A 162 13.79 -0.83 4.47
C LEU A 162 15.13 -0.32 3.94
N ALA A 163 15.91 0.31 4.81
CA ALA A 163 17.19 0.91 4.41
C ALA A 163 18.20 -0.16 3.97
N ALA A 164 18.24 -1.29 4.68
CA ALA A 164 19.12 -2.40 4.33
C ALA A 164 18.70 -3.07 3.00
N VAL A 165 17.39 -3.30 2.80
CA VAL A 165 16.87 -3.87 1.55
C VAL A 165 17.07 -2.91 0.37
N ALA A 166 16.77 -1.62 0.53
CA ALA A 166 16.98 -0.62 -0.51
C ALA A 166 18.45 -0.52 -0.94
N LYS A 167 19.36 -0.51 0.02
CA LYS A 167 20.81 -0.50 -0.25
C LYS A 167 21.27 -1.74 -1.00
N MET A 168 20.80 -2.90 -0.61
CA MET A 168 21.12 -4.18 -1.27
C MET A 168 20.58 -4.19 -2.70
N ALA A 169 19.30 -3.92 -2.91
CA ALA A 169 18.69 -3.91 -4.24
C ALA A 169 19.38 -2.91 -5.18
N ARG A 170 19.69 -1.71 -4.67
CA ARG A 170 20.42 -0.66 -5.41
C ARG A 170 21.80 -1.13 -5.85
N SER A 171 22.53 -1.89 -5.03
CA SER A 171 23.86 -2.42 -5.40
C SER A 171 23.81 -3.43 -6.54
N HIS A 172 22.65 -4.05 -6.79
CA HIS A 172 22.38 -4.93 -7.92
C HIS A 172 21.71 -4.22 -9.12
N GLY A 173 21.47 -2.90 -9.03
CA GLY A 173 20.73 -2.15 -10.05
C GLY A 173 19.27 -2.59 -10.17
N VAL A 174 18.67 -3.07 -9.08
CA VAL A 174 17.28 -3.53 -8.99
C VAL A 174 16.44 -2.53 -8.22
N ALA A 175 15.28 -2.16 -8.76
CA ALA A 175 14.36 -1.25 -8.11
C ALA A 175 13.61 -1.91 -6.95
N THR A 176 13.25 -1.12 -5.95
CA THR A 176 12.43 -1.56 -4.80
C THR A 176 11.01 -1.04 -4.91
N ILE A 177 10.04 -1.91 -4.57
CA ILE A 177 8.61 -1.57 -4.49
C ILE A 177 8.12 -1.93 -3.09
N ALA A 178 7.63 -0.96 -2.33
CA ALA A 178 7.07 -1.18 -1.00
C ALA A 178 5.58 -0.88 -0.96
N ASP A 179 4.79 -1.83 -0.46
CA ASP A 179 3.40 -1.56 -0.07
C ASP A 179 3.40 -0.94 1.34
N ASN A 180 3.04 0.33 1.41
CA ASN A 180 3.00 1.13 2.64
C ASN A 180 1.56 1.32 3.17
N THR A 181 0.65 0.44 2.78
CA THR A 181 -0.78 0.54 3.12
C THR A 181 -1.03 0.56 4.63
N VAL A 182 -0.32 -0.26 5.41
CA VAL A 182 -0.56 -0.43 6.84
C VAL A 182 0.03 0.72 7.66
N ALA A 183 1.25 1.15 7.36
CA ALA A 183 1.86 2.29 8.05
C ALA A 183 1.26 3.63 7.60
N SER A 184 0.97 3.77 6.33
CA SER A 184 0.66 5.04 5.65
C SER A 184 1.79 6.08 5.82
N PRO A 185 1.81 7.18 5.05
CA PRO A 185 2.84 8.23 5.20
C PRO A 185 2.78 8.96 6.56
N ALA A 186 1.70 8.76 7.33
CA ALA A 186 1.61 9.32 8.68
C ALA A 186 2.53 8.64 9.71
N LEU A 187 2.91 7.39 9.48
CA LEU A 187 3.83 6.67 10.37
C LEU A 187 5.22 6.46 9.75
N LEU A 188 5.27 6.21 8.44
CA LEU A 188 6.49 5.80 7.75
C LEU A 188 6.46 6.27 6.29
N LYS A 189 7.56 6.86 5.84
CA LYS A 189 7.79 7.26 4.45
C LYS A 189 8.92 6.42 3.87
N PRO A 190 8.64 5.35 3.15
CA PRO A 190 9.65 4.44 2.63
C PRO A 190 10.70 5.12 1.73
N ILE A 191 10.30 6.18 1.01
CA ILE A 191 11.19 6.97 0.15
C ILE A 191 12.36 7.58 0.93
N GLU A 192 12.13 8.03 2.17
CA GLU A 192 13.18 8.58 3.05
C GLU A 192 14.22 7.52 3.45
N HIS A 193 13.89 6.24 3.27
CA HIS A 193 14.75 5.08 3.56
C HIS A 193 15.30 4.40 2.30
N GLY A 194 15.18 5.06 1.14
CA GLY A 194 15.78 4.63 -0.12
C GLY A 194 14.92 3.72 -1.00
N ILE A 195 13.66 3.49 -0.64
CA ILE A 195 12.70 2.78 -1.48
C ILE A 195 12.36 3.62 -2.71
N ASP A 196 12.30 2.96 -3.87
CA ASP A 196 12.15 3.65 -5.15
C ASP A 196 10.69 3.90 -5.51
N ILE A 197 9.84 2.91 -5.29
CA ILE A 197 8.40 2.97 -5.61
C ILE A 197 7.59 2.58 -4.37
N VAL A 198 6.56 3.37 -4.07
CA VAL A 198 5.63 3.08 -2.98
C VAL A 198 4.24 2.84 -3.55
N VAL A 199 3.56 1.81 -3.07
CA VAL A 199 2.15 1.55 -3.41
C VAL A 199 1.28 1.58 -2.17
N HIS A 200 0.01 1.95 -2.35
CA HIS A 200 -0.98 1.91 -1.29
C HIS A 200 -2.33 1.41 -1.79
N SER A 201 -3.01 0.68 -0.94
CA SER A 201 -4.47 0.62 -0.97
C SER A 201 -5.02 1.85 -0.24
N LEU A 202 -5.43 2.87 -0.98
CA LEU A 202 -6.08 4.06 -0.42
C LEU A 202 -7.39 3.73 0.32
N THR A 203 -7.96 2.58 0.01
CA THR A 203 -9.16 1.98 0.65
C THR A 203 -9.03 1.88 2.17
N LYS A 204 -7.79 1.74 2.69
CA LYS A 204 -7.49 1.41 4.09
C LYS A 204 -7.33 2.70 4.91
N TYR A 205 -6.27 2.86 5.67
CA TYR A 205 -6.07 4.01 6.57
C TYR A 205 -6.17 5.37 5.90
N MET A 206 -5.72 5.51 4.65
CA MET A 206 -5.82 6.82 3.96
C MET A 206 -7.28 7.24 3.77
N GLY A 207 -8.16 6.38 3.26
CA GLY A 207 -9.59 6.62 3.18
C GLY A 207 -10.27 6.60 4.56
N GLY A 208 -9.95 5.59 5.37
CA GLY A 208 -10.25 5.49 6.79
C GLY A 208 -11.71 5.27 7.18
N HIS A 209 -12.64 5.15 6.24
CA HIS A 209 -14.08 5.11 6.51
C HIS A 209 -14.78 3.88 5.92
N GLY A 210 -14.06 3.05 5.15
CA GLY A 210 -14.65 1.88 4.49
C GLY A 210 -15.69 2.20 3.42
N THR A 211 -15.66 3.42 2.86
CA THR A 211 -16.68 3.93 1.93
C THR A 211 -16.31 3.79 0.47
N THR A 212 -15.01 3.73 0.15
CA THR A 212 -14.56 3.75 -1.25
C THR A 212 -13.29 2.94 -1.46
N LEU A 213 -13.15 2.40 -2.66
CA LEU A 213 -11.93 1.73 -3.12
C LEU A 213 -11.01 2.74 -3.81
N GLY A 214 -9.72 2.52 -3.67
CA GLY A 214 -8.68 3.22 -4.42
C GLY A 214 -7.31 2.60 -4.20
N GLY A 215 -6.42 2.83 -5.14
CA GLY A 215 -5.00 2.50 -5.06
C GLY A 215 -4.17 3.66 -5.58
N ILE A 216 -2.88 3.67 -5.24
CA ILE A 216 -1.96 4.68 -5.74
C ILE A 216 -0.55 4.10 -5.83
N ILE A 217 0.18 4.56 -6.84
CA ILE A 217 1.61 4.31 -7.02
C ILE A 217 2.31 5.66 -6.84
N VAL A 218 3.38 5.72 -6.06
CA VAL A 218 4.23 6.90 -5.88
C VAL A 218 5.64 6.58 -6.35
N ASP A 219 6.18 7.44 -7.19
CA ASP A 219 7.54 7.36 -7.71
C ASP A 219 8.46 8.29 -6.90
N SER A 220 9.53 7.75 -6.34
CA SER A 220 10.53 8.57 -5.63
C SER A 220 11.29 9.53 -6.55
N GLY A 221 11.43 9.18 -7.83
CA GLY A 221 12.29 9.86 -8.79
C GLY A 221 13.79 9.65 -8.53
N GLN A 222 14.18 8.74 -7.62
CA GLN A 222 15.56 8.58 -7.18
C GLN A 222 16.27 7.38 -7.84
N PHE A 223 15.54 6.47 -8.49
CA PHE A 223 16.19 5.35 -9.17
C PHE A 223 16.82 5.81 -10.49
N PRO A 224 18.09 5.49 -10.74
CA PRO A 224 18.81 5.95 -11.93
C PRO A 224 18.48 5.07 -13.15
N TRP A 225 17.25 5.15 -13.67
CA TRP A 225 16.73 4.31 -14.75
C TRP A 225 17.65 4.27 -16.00
N ALA A 226 18.24 5.40 -16.35
CA ALA A 226 19.11 5.52 -17.52
C ALA A 226 20.45 4.77 -17.35
N GLU A 227 20.94 4.64 -16.11
CA GLU A 227 22.18 3.92 -15.81
C GLU A 227 21.98 2.39 -15.91
N HIS A 228 20.73 1.92 -15.85
CA HIS A 228 20.35 0.52 -15.93
C HIS A 228 19.45 0.23 -17.15
N ALA A 229 19.74 0.88 -18.28
CA ALA A 229 18.92 0.82 -19.50
C ALA A 229 18.67 -0.62 -20.01
N ASP A 230 19.69 -1.48 -19.95
CA ASP A 230 19.56 -2.89 -20.37
C ASP A 230 18.59 -3.68 -19.49
N ARG A 231 18.53 -3.34 -18.21
CA ARG A 231 17.58 -3.98 -17.27
C ARG A 231 16.16 -3.45 -17.46
N TYR A 232 16.00 -2.15 -17.78
CA TYR A 232 14.70 -1.47 -17.91
C TYR A 232 14.47 -0.88 -19.31
N PRO A 233 14.45 -1.73 -20.36
CA PRO A 233 14.31 -1.24 -21.74
C PRO A 233 12.99 -0.49 -21.96
N GLY A 234 11.89 -0.85 -21.27
CA GLY A 234 10.62 -0.17 -21.43
C GLY A 234 10.62 1.32 -21.02
N LEU A 235 11.60 1.78 -20.24
CA LEU A 235 11.78 3.18 -19.88
C LEU A 235 12.82 3.89 -20.76
N ASN A 236 13.71 3.14 -21.40
CA ASN A 236 14.92 3.64 -22.05
C ASN A 236 14.96 3.44 -23.58
N THR A 237 13.94 2.81 -24.15
CA THR A 237 13.81 2.64 -25.61
C THR A 237 12.50 3.23 -26.08
N PRO A 238 12.36 3.56 -27.40
CA PRO A 238 11.13 4.08 -27.96
C PRO A 238 9.92 3.18 -27.68
N GLU A 239 8.91 3.70 -26.99
CA GLU A 239 7.68 2.96 -26.67
C GLU A 239 6.76 2.86 -27.89
N PRO A 240 6.57 1.66 -28.48
CA PRO A 240 5.83 1.52 -29.72
C PRO A 240 4.32 1.81 -29.57
N SER A 241 3.78 1.67 -28.35
CA SER A 241 2.36 1.94 -28.07
C SER A 241 2.07 3.41 -27.79
N TYR A 242 3.13 4.26 -27.72
CA TYR A 242 2.97 5.69 -27.42
C TYR A 242 3.98 6.54 -28.21
N HIS A 243 3.75 6.69 -29.50
CA HIS A 243 4.48 7.60 -30.41
C HIS A 243 6.02 7.50 -30.40
N GLY A 244 6.59 6.38 -29.88
CA GLY A 244 8.03 6.20 -29.78
C GLY A 244 8.69 7.03 -28.68
N VAL A 245 7.97 7.46 -27.66
CA VAL A 245 8.52 8.18 -26.50
C VAL A 245 9.56 7.34 -25.77
N VAL A 246 10.71 7.91 -25.47
CA VAL A 246 11.69 7.39 -24.52
C VAL A 246 11.45 8.09 -23.17
N TYR A 247 10.93 7.36 -22.20
CA TYR A 247 10.43 7.96 -20.95
C TYR A 247 11.52 8.64 -20.13
N THR A 248 12.72 8.07 -20.06
CA THR A 248 13.85 8.68 -19.35
C THR A 248 14.30 10.01 -19.96
N GLU A 249 14.15 10.19 -21.27
CA GLU A 249 14.46 11.44 -21.96
C GLU A 249 13.33 12.46 -21.79
N ALA A 250 12.07 12.00 -21.92
CA ALA A 250 10.91 12.89 -21.91
C ALA A 250 10.53 13.38 -20.50
N PHE A 251 10.69 12.53 -19.47
CA PHE A 251 10.20 12.81 -18.12
C PHE A 251 11.32 12.84 -17.06
N GLY A 252 12.57 12.48 -17.40
CA GLY A 252 13.67 12.47 -16.43
C GLY A 252 13.35 11.67 -15.16
N PRO A 253 13.39 12.28 -13.97
CA PRO A 253 13.08 11.59 -12.71
C PRO A 253 11.68 10.98 -12.63
N ALA A 254 10.70 11.53 -13.36
CA ALA A 254 9.32 11.03 -13.39
C ALA A 254 9.06 9.99 -14.52
N ALA A 255 10.11 9.42 -15.11
CA ALA A 255 10.01 8.45 -16.21
C ALA A 255 9.11 7.26 -15.85
N TYR A 256 9.28 6.70 -14.66
CA TYR A 256 8.52 5.55 -14.20
C TYR A 256 7.02 5.85 -14.10
N ILE A 257 6.65 6.95 -13.44
CA ILE A 257 5.24 7.28 -13.25
C ILE A 257 4.58 7.76 -14.56
N GLY A 258 5.34 8.41 -15.45
CA GLY A 258 4.90 8.78 -16.79
C GLY A 258 4.52 7.56 -17.61
N ARG A 259 5.38 6.52 -17.62
CA ARG A 259 5.09 5.26 -18.30
C ARG A 259 3.92 4.51 -17.65
N ALA A 260 3.86 4.47 -16.31
CA ALA A 260 2.76 3.81 -15.60
C ALA A 260 1.38 4.37 -16.01
N ARG A 261 1.28 5.67 -16.26
CA ARG A 261 0.07 6.34 -16.75
C ARG A 261 -0.26 5.99 -18.20
N THR A 262 0.73 6.03 -19.08
CA THR A 262 0.52 5.95 -20.53
C THR A 262 0.52 4.52 -21.07
N VAL A 263 1.06 3.56 -20.34
CA VAL A 263 1.08 2.15 -20.77
C VAL A 263 0.13 1.29 -19.94
N PRO A 264 0.41 0.87 -18.68
CA PRO A 264 -0.52 -0.03 -17.99
C PRO A 264 -1.89 0.61 -17.73
N LEU A 265 -1.97 1.82 -17.19
CA LEU A 265 -3.27 2.44 -16.90
C LEU A 265 -4.08 2.71 -18.16
N ARG A 266 -3.49 3.39 -19.15
CA ARG A 266 -4.18 3.76 -20.39
C ARG A 266 -4.76 2.55 -21.11
N ASN A 267 -4.01 1.45 -21.18
CA ASN A 267 -4.35 0.30 -22.00
C ASN A 267 -5.24 -0.74 -21.30
N THR A 268 -5.19 -0.83 -19.97
CA THR A 268 -5.98 -1.81 -19.19
C THR A 268 -7.11 -1.21 -18.35
N GLY A 269 -7.06 0.12 -18.09
CA GLY A 269 -8.24 0.91 -17.72
C GLY A 269 -8.68 0.87 -16.26
N ALA A 270 -7.84 0.46 -15.30
CA ALA A 270 -8.20 0.50 -13.87
C ALA A 270 -8.12 1.93 -13.28
N ALA A 271 -8.79 2.89 -13.92
CA ALA A 271 -8.81 4.29 -13.53
C ALA A 271 -9.64 4.51 -12.25
N LEU A 272 -9.22 5.46 -11.43
CA LEU A 272 -9.98 5.89 -10.26
C LEU A 272 -11.11 6.84 -10.68
N SER A 273 -12.31 6.66 -10.09
CA SER A 273 -13.41 7.61 -10.23
C SER A 273 -13.08 8.93 -9.52
N PRO A 274 -13.36 10.10 -10.12
CA PRO A 274 -13.19 11.39 -9.44
C PRO A 274 -14.03 11.53 -8.17
N PHE A 275 -15.19 10.88 -8.11
CA PHE A 275 -15.98 10.82 -6.88
C PHE A 275 -15.27 10.05 -5.77
N ASN A 276 -14.63 8.92 -6.10
CA ASN A 276 -13.81 8.18 -5.15
C ASN A 276 -12.58 9.00 -4.72
N ALA A 277 -11.92 9.69 -5.66
CA ALA A 277 -10.80 10.57 -5.35
C ALA A 277 -11.18 11.65 -4.34
N PHE A 278 -12.35 12.28 -4.51
CA PHE A 278 -12.89 13.27 -3.57
C PHE A 278 -13.09 12.69 -2.16
N GLN A 279 -13.69 11.49 -2.04
CA GLN A 279 -13.87 10.84 -0.74
C GLN A 279 -12.54 10.47 -0.08
N LEU A 280 -11.56 10.03 -0.86
CA LEU A 280 -10.21 9.72 -0.36
C LEU A 280 -9.48 10.98 0.11
N LEU A 281 -9.62 12.11 -0.60
CA LEU A 281 -9.08 13.40 -0.17
C LEU A 281 -9.62 13.81 1.21
N GLN A 282 -10.93 13.65 1.45
CA GLN A 282 -11.52 13.92 2.77
C GLN A 282 -10.93 13.01 3.87
N GLY A 283 -10.72 11.73 3.57
CA GLY A 283 -10.09 10.80 4.50
C GLY A 283 -8.64 11.19 4.83
N ILE A 284 -7.87 11.63 3.84
CA ILE A 284 -6.46 12.02 4.01
C ILE A 284 -6.32 13.26 4.89
N GLU A 285 -7.26 14.22 4.85
CA GLU A 285 -7.20 15.44 5.68
C GLU A 285 -7.10 15.16 7.19
N THR A 286 -7.64 14.04 7.64
CA THR A 286 -7.60 13.62 9.05
C THR A 286 -6.68 12.43 9.31
N LEU A 287 -5.87 12.03 8.33
CA LEU A 287 -5.04 10.82 8.41
C LEU A 287 -4.15 10.80 9.66
N ASN A 288 -3.39 11.86 9.90
CA ASN A 288 -2.44 11.93 11.02
C ASN A 288 -3.15 11.80 12.37
N LEU A 289 -4.28 12.50 12.55
CA LEU A 289 -5.09 12.43 13.78
C LEU A 289 -5.65 11.02 14.02
N ARG A 290 -6.11 10.35 12.94
CA ARG A 290 -6.63 8.99 13.04
C ARG A 290 -5.51 8.00 13.34
N MET A 291 -4.37 8.11 12.67
CA MET A 291 -3.24 7.20 12.89
C MET A 291 -2.67 7.30 14.32
N GLU A 292 -2.60 8.49 14.89
CA GLU A 292 -2.25 8.65 16.31
C GLU A 292 -3.21 7.90 17.23
N ARG A 293 -4.52 8.05 17.01
CA ARG A 293 -5.54 7.37 17.82
C ARG A 293 -5.53 5.87 17.59
N HIS A 294 -5.41 5.39 16.35
CA HIS A 294 -5.26 3.96 16.04
C HIS A 294 -4.07 3.34 16.78
N CYS A 295 -2.91 3.96 16.69
CA CYS A 295 -1.70 3.45 17.38
C CYS A 295 -1.85 3.46 18.89
N ALA A 296 -2.38 4.54 19.48
CA ALA A 296 -2.58 4.63 20.92
C ALA A 296 -3.57 3.56 21.43
N ASN A 297 -4.69 3.39 20.74
CA ASN A 297 -5.67 2.36 21.10
C ASN A 297 -5.08 0.95 20.92
N THR A 298 -4.34 0.71 19.81
CA THR A 298 -3.75 -0.61 19.55
C THR A 298 -2.69 -0.97 20.57
N GLN A 299 -1.87 0.00 21.01
CA GLN A 299 -0.88 -0.21 22.06
C GLN A 299 -1.57 -0.63 23.37
N ALA A 300 -2.61 0.10 23.78
CA ALA A 300 -3.35 -0.23 25.01
C ALA A 300 -4.05 -1.59 24.92
N VAL A 301 -4.62 -1.95 23.76
CA VAL A 301 -5.21 -3.27 23.50
C VAL A 301 -4.13 -4.36 23.55
N ALA A 302 -2.96 -4.14 22.95
CA ALA A 302 -1.86 -5.10 22.97
C ALA A 302 -1.36 -5.38 24.40
N GLU A 303 -1.17 -4.34 25.21
CA GLU A 303 -0.77 -4.45 26.62
C GLU A 303 -1.83 -5.18 27.46
N TYR A 304 -3.11 -4.87 27.24
CA TYR A 304 -4.22 -5.56 27.89
C TYR A 304 -4.24 -7.06 27.55
N LEU A 305 -4.17 -7.41 26.27
CA LEU A 305 -4.18 -8.79 25.81
C LEU A 305 -2.93 -9.55 26.25
N HIS A 306 -1.77 -8.91 26.23
CA HIS A 306 -0.50 -9.54 26.67
C HIS A 306 -0.52 -9.99 28.13
N SER A 307 -1.28 -9.30 28.99
CA SER A 307 -1.43 -9.62 30.40
C SER A 307 -2.64 -10.54 30.71
N HIS A 308 -3.50 -10.81 29.72
CA HIS A 308 -4.77 -11.50 29.96
C HIS A 308 -4.63 -13.01 30.09
N ALA A 309 -5.26 -13.62 31.11
CA ALA A 309 -5.14 -15.03 31.42
C ALA A 309 -5.56 -16.01 30.30
N ASN A 310 -6.54 -15.61 29.47
CA ASN A 310 -7.09 -16.41 28.36
C ASN A 310 -6.40 -16.14 27.01
N VAL A 311 -5.33 -15.34 26.99
CA VAL A 311 -4.52 -15.08 25.79
C VAL A 311 -3.23 -15.88 25.87
N GLU A 312 -2.86 -16.54 24.78
CA GLU A 312 -1.69 -17.38 24.68
C GLU A 312 -0.46 -16.59 24.23
N TRP A 313 -0.63 -15.74 23.23
CA TRP A 313 0.42 -14.89 22.67
C TRP A 313 -0.18 -13.63 22.02
N VAL A 314 0.62 -12.58 21.88
CA VAL A 314 0.29 -11.34 21.15
C VAL A 314 1.44 -11.00 20.22
N SER A 315 1.13 -10.71 18.95
CA SER A 315 2.09 -10.19 17.97
C SER A 315 1.74 -8.74 17.64
N TYR A 316 2.54 -7.83 18.16
CA TYR A 316 2.46 -6.39 17.91
C TYR A 316 3.82 -5.74 18.15
N ALA A 317 4.39 -5.13 17.12
CA ALA A 317 5.77 -4.60 17.19
C ALA A 317 5.94 -3.39 18.15
N GLY A 318 4.84 -2.85 18.67
CA GLY A 318 4.85 -1.85 19.76
C GLY A 318 5.19 -2.43 21.14
N LEU A 319 5.09 -3.75 21.35
CA LEU A 319 5.49 -4.40 22.59
C LEU A 319 7.02 -4.59 22.62
N SER A 320 7.63 -4.37 23.77
CA SER A 320 9.09 -4.36 23.93
C SER A 320 9.77 -5.71 23.75
N ASP A 321 9.03 -6.79 23.88
CA ASP A 321 9.50 -8.18 23.71
C ASP A 321 9.30 -8.71 22.28
N HIS A 322 8.64 -7.91 21.40
CA HIS A 322 8.43 -8.31 20.01
C HIS A 322 9.75 -8.26 19.21
N PRO A 323 10.04 -9.25 18.35
CA PRO A 323 11.30 -9.31 17.58
C PRO A 323 11.59 -8.07 16.74
N HIS A 324 10.54 -7.43 16.19
CA HIS A 324 10.66 -6.24 15.35
C HIS A 324 10.48 -4.91 16.12
N HIS A 325 10.47 -4.93 17.47
CA HIS A 325 10.32 -3.70 18.27
C HIS A 325 11.39 -2.65 17.96
N ALA A 326 12.63 -3.09 17.79
CA ALA A 326 13.74 -2.18 17.47
C ALA A 326 13.52 -1.46 16.11
N LEU A 327 12.99 -2.15 15.09
CA LEU A 327 12.65 -1.55 13.80
C LEU A 327 11.43 -0.61 13.92
N ALA A 328 10.43 -0.95 14.74
CA ALA A 328 9.32 -0.04 15.04
C ALA A 328 9.82 1.25 15.71
N GLN A 329 10.76 1.15 16.65
CA GLN A 329 11.38 2.33 17.26
C GLN A 329 12.16 3.16 16.24
N GLN A 330 12.97 2.51 15.40
CA GLN A 330 13.81 3.16 14.41
C GLN A 330 12.99 3.91 13.35
N TYR A 331 11.97 3.27 12.78
CA TYR A 331 11.24 3.80 11.64
C TYR A 331 10.01 4.63 12.01
N MET A 332 9.36 4.33 13.15
CA MET A 332 8.05 4.90 13.50
C MET A 332 7.99 5.46 14.92
N GLY A 333 9.12 5.62 15.60
CA GLY A 333 9.17 6.13 16.97
C GLY A 333 8.40 5.27 17.98
N GLY A 334 8.36 3.95 17.77
CA GLY A 334 7.66 2.99 18.61
C GLY A 334 6.18 2.81 18.32
N LYS A 335 5.60 3.58 17.38
CA LYS A 335 4.26 3.31 16.84
C LYS A 335 4.37 2.09 15.89
N ALA A 336 3.37 1.20 15.91
CA ALA A 336 3.42 -0.02 15.11
C ALA A 336 2.10 -0.33 14.40
N SER A 337 1.39 0.69 13.99
CA SER A 337 0.09 0.67 13.29
C SER A 337 -1.14 0.39 14.16
N GLY A 338 -2.30 0.28 13.51
CA GLY A 338 -3.58 -0.07 14.11
C GLY A 338 -3.95 -1.55 13.97
N ILE A 339 -2.98 -2.43 13.65
CA ILE A 339 -3.20 -3.87 13.48
C ILE A 339 -2.40 -4.63 14.51
N LEU A 340 -3.02 -5.62 15.14
CA LEU A 340 -2.35 -6.64 15.94
C LEU A 340 -2.96 -8.02 15.68
N THR A 341 -2.22 -9.07 15.99
CA THR A 341 -2.70 -10.45 15.97
C THR A 341 -2.41 -11.09 17.32
N PHE A 342 -3.33 -11.92 17.83
CA PHE A 342 -3.12 -12.64 19.07
C PHE A 342 -3.79 -14.01 19.02
N GLY A 343 -3.36 -14.92 19.86
CA GLY A 343 -3.92 -16.28 20.01
C GLY A 343 -4.76 -16.39 21.28
N VAL A 344 -5.99 -16.92 21.14
CA VAL A 344 -6.86 -17.26 22.27
C VAL A 344 -6.49 -18.66 22.80
N LYS A 345 -6.34 -18.84 24.11
CA LYS A 345 -6.10 -20.17 24.70
C LYS A 345 -7.26 -21.11 24.43
N GLY A 346 -6.97 -22.31 23.93
CA GLY A 346 -7.95 -23.34 23.63
C GLY A 346 -8.12 -23.63 22.13
N GLY A 347 -7.25 -23.07 21.28
CA GLY A 347 -7.16 -23.42 19.86
C GLY A 347 -8.30 -22.86 19.03
N PHE A 348 -8.58 -23.52 17.89
CA PHE A 348 -9.54 -23.07 16.88
C PHE A 348 -10.94 -22.75 17.44
N ASP A 349 -11.51 -23.67 18.24
CA ASP A 349 -12.87 -23.51 18.77
C ASP A 349 -12.99 -22.34 19.74
N ALA A 350 -11.96 -22.09 20.56
CA ALA A 350 -11.90 -20.93 21.43
C ALA A 350 -11.79 -19.63 20.63
N GLY A 351 -10.98 -19.63 19.54
CA GLY A 351 -10.90 -18.51 18.62
C GLY A 351 -12.23 -18.17 17.98
N VAL A 352 -12.97 -19.17 17.49
CA VAL A 352 -14.31 -18.99 16.94
C VAL A 352 -15.29 -18.45 17.98
N LYS A 353 -15.29 -19.03 19.20
CA LYS A 353 -16.16 -18.60 20.28
C LYS A 353 -15.93 -17.15 20.70
N PHE A 354 -14.65 -16.77 20.86
CA PHE A 354 -14.26 -15.37 21.07
C PHE A 354 -14.76 -14.47 19.96
N TYR A 355 -14.50 -14.83 18.70
CA TYR A 355 -14.87 -14.04 17.52
C TYR A 355 -16.38 -13.82 17.43
N ASP A 356 -17.18 -14.84 17.73
CA ASP A 356 -18.65 -14.78 17.70
C ASP A 356 -19.24 -13.96 18.85
N ALA A 357 -18.54 -13.86 19.99
CA ALA A 357 -18.97 -13.11 21.16
C ALA A 357 -18.73 -11.58 21.07
N LEU A 358 -17.89 -11.13 20.12
CA LEU A 358 -17.65 -9.70 19.90
C LEU A 358 -18.92 -8.93 19.54
N GLN A 359 -19.14 -7.77 20.14
CA GLN A 359 -20.31 -6.89 19.96
C GLN A 359 -19.96 -5.56 19.29
N LEU A 360 -18.89 -4.91 19.74
CA LEU A 360 -18.38 -3.66 19.17
C LEU A 360 -17.62 -3.91 17.89
N PHE A 361 -16.63 -4.82 17.95
CA PHE A 361 -15.83 -5.17 16.78
C PHE A 361 -16.69 -5.73 15.65
N LYS A 362 -16.51 -5.20 14.43
CA LYS A 362 -17.23 -5.72 13.25
C LYS A 362 -16.46 -6.91 12.66
N ARG A 363 -17.15 -8.02 12.50
CA ARG A 363 -16.61 -9.28 11.97
C ARG A 363 -16.57 -9.23 10.44
N LEU A 364 -15.41 -8.93 9.88
CA LEU A 364 -15.22 -8.80 8.42
C LEU A 364 -13.73 -8.79 8.04
N VAL A 365 -13.48 -8.88 6.75
CA VAL A 365 -12.12 -8.88 6.18
C VAL A 365 -11.79 -7.48 5.64
N ASN A 366 -11.44 -6.56 6.51
CA ASN A 366 -10.90 -5.24 6.17
C ASN A 366 -9.93 -4.79 7.26
N ILE A 367 -9.24 -3.66 7.05
CA ILE A 367 -8.36 -2.99 8.01
C ILE A 367 -8.44 -1.48 7.81
N GLY A 368 -8.00 -0.71 8.81
CA GLY A 368 -7.80 0.73 8.68
C GLY A 368 -9.09 1.56 8.61
N ASP A 369 -10.22 1.00 9.02
CA ASP A 369 -11.48 1.71 9.21
C ASP A 369 -11.46 2.44 10.56
N ALA A 370 -12.18 3.55 10.67
CA ALA A 370 -12.44 4.23 11.95
C ALA A 370 -13.10 3.32 12.99
N LYS A 371 -13.83 2.30 12.55
CA LYS A 371 -14.44 1.26 13.39
C LYS A 371 -13.45 0.14 13.68
N SER A 372 -13.51 -0.43 14.87
CA SER A 372 -12.78 -1.64 15.24
C SER A 372 -13.31 -2.85 14.49
N LEU A 373 -12.39 -3.62 13.88
CA LEU A 373 -12.66 -4.77 13.03
C LEU A 373 -11.92 -5.99 13.54
N ALA A 374 -12.54 -7.16 13.44
CA ALA A 374 -11.93 -8.45 13.78
C ALA A 374 -12.02 -9.43 12.60
N CYS A 375 -11.01 -10.27 12.49
CA CYS A 375 -10.98 -11.40 11.56
C CYS A 375 -10.39 -12.62 12.27
N HIS A 376 -11.01 -13.78 12.09
CA HIS A 376 -10.45 -15.08 12.46
C HIS A 376 -9.94 -15.76 11.17
N PRO A 377 -8.66 -15.62 10.81
CA PRO A 377 -8.15 -16.04 9.51
C PRO A 377 -8.39 -17.50 9.19
N ALA A 378 -8.21 -18.39 10.17
CA ALA A 378 -8.37 -19.84 10.00
C ALA A 378 -9.80 -20.24 9.56
N SER A 379 -10.85 -19.58 10.06
CA SER A 379 -12.24 -19.86 9.67
C SER A 379 -12.72 -19.06 8.46
N THR A 380 -11.98 -18.07 7.98
CA THR A 380 -12.41 -17.15 6.93
C THR A 380 -11.47 -17.13 5.73
N THR A 381 -10.42 -16.35 5.77
CA THR A 381 -9.51 -16.12 4.63
C THR A 381 -8.67 -17.33 4.24
N HIS A 382 -8.42 -18.26 5.17
CA HIS A 382 -7.57 -19.45 4.99
C HIS A 382 -8.36 -20.75 5.22
N ARG A 383 -9.70 -20.69 5.23
CA ARG A 383 -10.57 -21.84 5.50
C ARG A 383 -10.35 -23.03 4.57
N GLN A 384 -9.88 -22.79 3.36
CA GLN A 384 -9.62 -23.85 2.36
C GLN A 384 -8.32 -24.63 2.60
N LEU A 385 -7.46 -24.14 3.52
CA LEU A 385 -6.22 -24.80 3.90
C LEU A 385 -6.46 -25.74 5.07
N THR A 386 -5.74 -26.85 5.13
CA THR A 386 -5.64 -27.70 6.32
C THR A 386 -4.90 -26.97 7.46
N GLU A 387 -5.01 -27.43 8.71
CA GLU A 387 -4.31 -26.82 9.83
C GLU A 387 -2.78 -26.78 9.64
N ASP A 388 -2.20 -27.82 9.06
CA ASP A 388 -0.77 -27.87 8.76
C ASP A 388 -0.36 -26.83 7.69
N GLU A 389 -1.17 -26.69 6.64
CA GLU A 389 -0.97 -25.65 5.61
C GLU A 389 -1.16 -24.25 6.19
N GLN A 390 -2.17 -24.04 7.05
CA GLN A 390 -2.37 -22.76 7.74
C GLN A 390 -1.15 -22.38 8.58
N ARG A 391 -0.62 -23.32 9.37
CA ARG A 391 0.62 -23.12 10.17
C ARG A 391 1.82 -22.82 9.28
N ALA A 392 1.95 -23.49 8.14
CA ALA A 392 3.05 -23.29 7.20
C ALA A 392 3.05 -21.87 6.58
N VAL A 393 1.86 -21.25 6.45
CA VAL A 393 1.73 -19.85 5.98
C VAL A 393 1.62 -18.83 7.13
N GLY A 394 1.91 -19.25 8.38
CA GLY A 394 1.93 -18.37 9.55
C GLY A 394 0.55 -18.03 10.12
N VAL A 395 -0.48 -18.81 9.81
CA VAL A 395 -1.84 -18.66 10.36
C VAL A 395 -2.06 -19.74 11.42
N ALA A 396 -1.97 -19.35 12.69
CA ALA A 396 -2.33 -20.25 13.79
C ALA A 396 -3.86 -20.41 13.89
N PRO A 397 -4.38 -21.63 14.21
CA PRO A 397 -5.81 -21.88 14.31
C PRO A 397 -6.57 -20.99 15.30
N GLU A 398 -5.89 -20.62 16.39
CA GLU A 398 -6.39 -19.76 17.46
C GLU A 398 -6.22 -18.26 17.18
N ALA A 399 -5.62 -17.88 16.06
CA ALA A 399 -5.24 -16.51 15.77
C ALA A 399 -6.44 -15.61 15.46
N ILE A 400 -6.51 -14.49 16.14
CA ILE A 400 -7.44 -13.38 15.86
C ILE A 400 -6.63 -12.18 15.41
N ARG A 401 -6.94 -11.64 14.24
CA ARG A 401 -6.42 -10.34 13.80
C ARG A 401 -7.41 -9.24 14.14
N LEU A 402 -6.95 -8.23 14.85
CA LEU A 402 -7.70 -7.01 15.11
C LEU A 402 -7.16 -5.86 14.25
N SER A 403 -8.06 -5.05 13.70
CA SER A 403 -7.79 -3.70 13.23
C SER A 403 -8.51 -2.76 14.18
N VAL A 404 -7.75 -2.19 15.10
CA VAL A 404 -8.30 -1.39 16.20
C VAL A 404 -8.69 -0.01 15.68
N GLY A 405 -9.92 0.39 15.93
CA GLY A 405 -10.49 1.66 15.50
C GLY A 405 -10.15 2.84 16.41
N ILE A 406 -10.91 3.93 16.24
CA ILE A 406 -10.70 5.16 16.96
C ILE A 406 -11.77 5.43 18.05
N GLU A 407 -12.55 4.41 18.40
CA GLU A 407 -13.53 4.44 19.48
C GLU A 407 -12.86 4.72 20.83
N HIS A 408 -13.65 4.95 21.87
CA HIS A 408 -13.09 5.10 23.22
C HIS A 408 -12.42 3.80 23.66
N ILE A 409 -11.24 3.91 24.23
CA ILE A 409 -10.43 2.73 24.58
C ILE A 409 -11.12 1.80 25.60
N ASP A 410 -11.85 2.37 26.55
CA ASP A 410 -12.54 1.57 27.57
C ASP A 410 -13.65 0.72 26.93
N ASP A 411 -14.39 1.23 25.94
CA ASP A 411 -15.41 0.46 25.23
C ASP A 411 -14.77 -0.70 24.42
N ILE A 412 -13.61 -0.45 23.80
CA ILE A 412 -12.83 -1.46 23.08
C ILE A 412 -12.39 -2.58 24.05
N ILE A 413 -11.81 -2.21 25.19
CA ILE A 413 -11.33 -3.16 26.20
C ILE A 413 -12.51 -3.95 26.81
N GLU A 414 -13.65 -3.30 27.06
CA GLU A 414 -14.83 -3.96 27.61
C GLU A 414 -15.37 -5.04 26.67
N ASP A 415 -15.45 -4.76 25.35
CA ASP A 415 -15.88 -5.75 24.36
C ASP A 415 -14.93 -6.95 24.28
N LEU A 416 -13.61 -6.69 24.29
CA LEU A 416 -12.60 -7.76 24.30
C LEU A 416 -12.68 -8.61 25.59
N ASN A 417 -12.84 -7.97 26.75
CA ASN A 417 -13.00 -8.66 28.03
C ASN A 417 -14.24 -9.54 28.05
N HIS A 418 -15.37 -9.01 27.55
CA HIS A 418 -16.62 -9.78 27.41
C HIS A 418 -16.41 -11.02 26.51
N ALA A 419 -15.78 -10.85 25.38
CA ALA A 419 -15.54 -11.94 24.43
C ALA A 419 -14.52 -12.98 24.95
N LEU A 420 -13.51 -12.56 25.71
CA LEU A 420 -12.54 -13.47 26.34
C LEU A 420 -13.11 -14.25 27.55
N ALA A 421 -14.19 -13.78 28.15
CA ALA A 421 -14.87 -14.44 29.26
C ALA A 421 -15.96 -15.44 28.79
N SER A 422 -16.33 -15.42 27.53
CA SER A 422 -17.34 -16.32 26.95
C SER A 422 -16.77 -17.68 26.66
#